data_cceee7451e76def489b950f7cc35ad19
#
_entry.id   cceee7451e76def489b950f7cc35ad19
#
_cell.length_a   1.000
_cell.length_b   1.000
_cell.length_c   1.000
_cell.angle_alpha   90.00
_cell.angle_beta   90.00
_cell.angle_gamma   90.00
#
_symmetry.space_group_name_H-M   'P 1'
#
loop_
_entity.id
_entity.type
_entity.pdbx_description
1 polymer ?
#
loop_
_entity_poly.entity_id
_entity_poly.type
_entity_poly.pdbx_seq_one_letter_code
_entity_poly.pdbx_strand_id
1 'polypeptide(L)'
;MQQTHAHSPGRSRILSSSRGRDPFIDVIRALCVLAVISQHWLMPVLAYENGHLSTGNALASPGWWIVTWLTQVMPMVFFAGGAANFFSFRSAKSARTWLRSRIARLLVPVIPLAAVWLVLPHVLIGAGVPEQPVLMAGKIAGQLLWFLAVYVLVVALTPVMFRWYQRYGWRVIGVLAVCALVVDVLRFEVSPAIGFLNALFVWPAAHQIGFHYADGGLRMRSGWTSAGLATVGFGLTAAAVFFGPYPASMIGMPGAPVSNMSPPTAVMLSLTIGQLGLWLTLKPVITRFAERPMATAVLQWCGTRFMTLYLWHMPALVMTAGIAIVGLGFATPEPGSPMWFAVAPLWVGASGLFLLCFTRIFGRFEFRRRSGAASEMSLGKVVLAAVLSAGGLLGLAAQGFISPGNPAGPVLWVLLVVAGLLVVREKNAPKAVVAVTVAQDIRTVPVQRAVRHEDARVLSRQGSTS
;
A
#
# COMPACT_ATOMS: atom_id res chain seq x y z
N MET A 1 -44.22 15.56 41.18
CA MET A 1 -43.30 16.17 40.18
C MET A 1 -42.20 15.16 39.89
N GLN A 2 -42.39 14.33 38.86
CA GLN A 2 -41.38 13.38 38.38
C GLN A 2 -40.87 13.93 37.04
N GLN A 3 -39.58 14.28 36.98
CA GLN A 3 -38.93 14.70 35.75
C GLN A 3 -38.46 13.45 34.98
N THR A 4 -39.08 13.21 33.86
CA THR A 4 -38.67 12.21 32.86
C THR A 4 -37.51 12.78 32.03
N HIS A 5 -36.30 12.21 32.20
CA HIS A 5 -35.15 12.46 31.33
C HIS A 5 -35.36 11.73 29.99
N ALA A 6 -35.62 12.50 28.93
CA ALA A 6 -35.66 11.99 27.58
C ALA A 6 -34.22 11.64 27.13
N HIS A 7 -33.96 10.35 26.93
CA HIS A 7 -32.75 9.88 26.29
C HIS A 7 -32.78 10.17 24.79
N SER A 8 -31.88 11.04 24.34
CA SER A 8 -31.66 11.34 22.93
C SER A 8 -31.04 10.13 22.18
N PRO A 9 -31.70 9.52 21.18
CA PRO A 9 -31.20 8.31 20.47
C PRO A 9 -30.19 8.61 19.37
N GLY A 10 -29.72 9.87 19.22
CA GLY A 10 -28.86 10.26 18.09
C GLY A 10 -27.38 9.96 18.25
N ARG A 11 -26.86 9.82 19.47
CA ARG A 11 -25.40 9.68 19.70
C ARG A 11 -24.86 8.25 19.62
N SER A 12 -25.69 7.24 19.80
CA SER A 12 -25.23 5.84 19.77
C SER A 12 -25.11 5.24 18.37
N ARG A 13 -25.75 5.81 17.35
CA ARG A 13 -25.70 5.32 15.96
C ARG A 13 -24.44 5.71 15.19
N ILE A 14 -23.76 6.78 15.60
CA ILE A 14 -22.51 7.23 14.93
C ILE A 14 -21.30 6.41 15.39
N LEU A 15 -21.33 5.84 16.60
CA LEU A 15 -20.23 5.03 17.16
C LEU A 15 -20.24 3.56 16.73
N SER A 16 -21.32 3.05 16.13
CA SER A 16 -21.44 1.63 15.74
C SER A 16 -20.91 1.30 14.34
N SER A 17 -20.63 2.30 13.48
CA SER A 17 -20.13 2.08 12.12
C SER A 17 -18.60 2.04 11.99
N SER A 18 -17.86 2.30 13.08
CA SER A 18 -16.37 2.37 13.07
C SER A 18 -15.68 1.12 13.65
N ARG A 19 -16.37 0.01 13.88
CA ARG A 19 -15.75 -1.24 14.33
C ARG A 19 -14.76 -1.77 13.31
N GLY A 20 -13.48 -1.37 13.42
CA GLY A 20 -12.38 -1.91 12.63
C GLY A 20 -11.48 -0.89 11.92
N ARG A 21 -11.74 0.42 12.06
CA ARG A 21 -10.90 1.47 11.48
C ARG A 21 -10.12 2.21 12.57
N ASP A 22 -8.81 2.33 12.40
CA ASP A 22 -7.95 3.13 13.27
C ASP A 22 -7.58 4.44 12.55
N PRO A 23 -8.10 5.62 12.99
CA PRO A 23 -7.83 6.89 12.34
C PRO A 23 -6.33 7.23 12.27
N PHE A 24 -5.54 6.83 13.25
CA PHE A 24 -4.10 7.03 13.26
C PHE A 24 -3.41 6.28 12.12
N ILE A 25 -3.76 5.01 11.91
CA ILE A 25 -3.24 4.21 10.79
C ILE A 25 -3.68 4.79 9.43
N ASP A 26 -4.93 5.26 9.32
CA ASP A 26 -5.40 5.90 8.08
C ASP A 26 -4.62 7.19 7.77
N VAL A 27 -4.29 8.01 8.80
CA VAL A 27 -3.46 9.21 8.62
C VAL A 27 -2.04 8.83 8.20
N ILE A 28 -1.39 7.88 8.89
CA ILE A 28 -0.04 7.45 8.52
C ILE A 28 -0.01 7.01 7.05
N ARG A 29 -0.97 6.19 6.61
CA ARG A 29 -1.05 5.72 5.22
C ARG A 29 -1.21 6.87 4.23
N ALA A 30 -2.08 7.83 4.51
CA ALA A 30 -2.30 8.98 3.65
C ALA A 30 -1.05 9.88 3.58
N LEU A 31 -0.43 10.17 4.73
CA LEU A 31 0.78 10.99 4.79
C LEU A 31 1.98 10.31 4.15
N CYS A 32 2.12 8.98 4.28
CA CYS A 32 3.15 8.23 3.56
C CYS A 32 2.99 8.35 2.03
N VAL A 33 1.75 8.26 1.51
CA VAL A 33 1.52 8.45 0.07
C VAL A 33 1.84 9.88 -0.36
N LEU A 34 1.38 10.87 0.39
CA LEU A 34 1.68 12.27 0.09
C LEU A 34 3.19 12.56 0.14
N ALA A 35 3.88 12.01 1.14
CA ALA A 35 5.33 12.16 1.27
C ALA A 35 6.09 11.48 0.11
N VAL A 36 5.69 10.28 -0.31
CA VAL A 36 6.23 9.63 -1.51
C VAL A 36 6.05 10.52 -2.74
N ILE A 37 4.83 11.01 -2.96
CA ILE A 37 4.50 11.84 -4.12
C ILE A 37 5.35 13.13 -4.09
N SER A 38 5.34 13.85 -2.97
CA SER A 38 6.08 15.10 -2.81
C SER A 38 7.59 14.89 -2.98
N GLN A 39 8.14 13.84 -2.38
CA GLN A 39 9.55 13.51 -2.49
C GLN A 39 9.95 13.21 -3.94
N HIS A 40 9.20 12.36 -4.64
CA HIS A 40 9.49 12.03 -6.04
C HIS A 40 9.31 13.22 -6.99
N TRP A 41 8.44 14.18 -6.67
CA TRP A 41 8.24 15.35 -7.51
C TRP A 41 9.25 16.47 -7.26
N LEU A 42 9.77 16.61 -6.02
CA LEU A 42 10.70 17.68 -5.64
C LEU A 42 12.16 17.24 -5.65
N MET A 43 12.44 15.94 -5.63
CA MET A 43 13.79 15.41 -5.59
C MET A 43 14.54 15.49 -6.93
N PRO A 44 13.91 15.25 -8.12
CA PRO A 44 14.64 15.24 -9.39
C PRO A 44 15.16 16.64 -9.76
N VAL A 45 16.42 16.69 -10.15
CA VAL A 45 17.07 17.85 -10.78
C VAL A 45 17.22 17.49 -12.25
N LEU A 46 16.56 18.25 -13.14
CA LEU A 46 16.41 17.92 -14.55
C LEU A 46 16.87 19.07 -15.43
N ALA A 47 17.64 18.76 -16.46
CA ALA A 47 17.98 19.68 -17.54
C ALA A 47 18.02 18.92 -18.86
N TYR A 48 17.64 19.58 -19.96
CA TYR A 48 17.64 18.99 -21.30
C TYR A 48 18.49 19.85 -22.22
N GLU A 49 19.64 19.33 -22.63
CA GLU A 49 20.60 20.05 -23.46
C GLU A 49 21.14 19.10 -24.54
N ASN A 50 21.31 19.63 -25.74
CA ASN A 50 21.89 18.92 -26.88
C ASN A 50 21.24 17.53 -27.15
N GLY A 51 19.93 17.43 -26.97
CA GLY A 51 19.22 16.15 -27.18
C GLY A 51 19.29 15.17 -26.03
N HIS A 52 19.92 15.53 -24.91
CA HIS A 52 20.15 14.68 -23.75
C HIS A 52 19.49 15.21 -22.49
N LEU A 53 18.65 14.39 -21.85
CA LEU A 53 18.07 14.68 -20.53
C LEU A 53 19.02 14.23 -19.43
N SER A 54 19.55 15.17 -18.69
CA SER A 54 20.33 14.91 -17.48
C SER A 54 19.43 14.86 -16.24
N THR A 55 19.79 14.00 -15.28
CA THR A 55 19.02 13.82 -14.06
C THR A 55 19.93 13.83 -12.83
N GLY A 56 19.55 14.60 -11.83
CA GLY A 56 20.19 14.63 -10.52
C GLY A 56 19.19 14.41 -9.39
N ASN A 57 19.66 14.54 -8.16
CA ASN A 57 18.85 14.37 -6.96
C ASN A 57 19.13 15.52 -5.98
N ALA A 58 18.12 16.32 -5.67
CA ALA A 58 18.23 17.44 -4.75
C ALA A 58 18.72 17.02 -3.34
N LEU A 59 18.38 15.82 -2.88
CA LEU A 59 18.80 15.29 -1.58
C LEU A 59 20.26 14.81 -1.56
N ALA A 60 20.97 14.84 -2.70
CA ALA A 60 22.41 14.60 -2.77
C ALA A 60 23.23 15.82 -2.34
N SER A 61 22.63 17.01 -2.22
CA SER A 61 23.27 18.21 -1.71
C SER A 61 23.80 17.99 -0.29
N PRO A 62 24.98 18.57 0.07
CA PRO A 62 25.59 18.37 1.38
C PRO A 62 24.64 18.66 2.54
N GLY A 63 24.54 17.74 3.50
CA GLY A 63 23.67 17.87 4.68
C GLY A 63 22.19 17.54 4.46
N TRP A 64 21.69 17.52 3.22
CA TRP A 64 20.28 17.24 2.95
C TRP A 64 19.89 15.77 3.17
N TRP A 65 20.88 14.89 3.31
CA TRP A 65 20.63 13.49 3.66
C TRP A 65 19.83 13.32 4.96
N ILE A 66 19.93 14.27 5.91
CA ILE A 66 19.18 14.21 7.18
C ILE A 66 17.66 14.26 6.95
N VAL A 67 17.20 14.92 5.90
CA VAL A 67 15.80 14.99 5.53
C VAL A 67 15.27 13.58 5.24
N THR A 68 16.12 12.70 4.68
CA THR A 68 15.74 11.33 4.37
C THR A 68 15.41 10.49 5.60
N TRP A 69 15.90 10.85 6.80
CA TRP A 69 15.58 10.16 8.04
C TRP A 69 14.12 10.35 8.47
N LEU A 70 13.54 11.48 8.11
CA LEU A 70 12.13 11.78 8.39
C LEU A 70 11.22 11.42 7.22
N THR A 71 11.70 11.60 6.00
CA THR A 71 10.92 11.41 4.78
C THR A 71 11.03 10.00 4.17
N GLN A 72 11.89 9.13 4.71
CA GLN A 72 11.90 7.71 4.32
C GLN A 72 10.61 7.02 4.80
N VAL A 73 9.67 6.88 3.89
CA VAL A 73 8.30 6.44 4.21
C VAL A 73 8.15 4.91 4.30
N MET A 74 9.09 4.16 3.74
CA MET A 74 8.95 2.70 3.61
C MET A 74 8.74 2.00 4.95
N PRO A 75 9.47 2.32 6.04
CA PRO A 75 9.23 1.77 7.36
C PRO A 75 7.77 1.93 7.81
N MET A 76 7.22 3.14 7.63
CA MET A 76 5.87 3.46 8.08
C MET A 76 4.79 2.87 7.16
N VAL A 77 5.06 2.74 5.86
CA VAL A 77 4.15 2.05 4.91
C VAL A 77 4.00 0.57 5.28
N PHE A 78 5.12 -0.13 5.57
CA PHE A 78 5.07 -1.53 5.99
C PHE A 78 4.46 -1.70 7.38
N PHE A 79 4.77 -0.82 8.33
CA PHE A 79 4.13 -0.79 9.64
C PHE A 79 2.60 -0.61 9.54
N ALA A 80 2.14 0.42 8.84
CA ALA A 80 0.71 0.70 8.68
C ALA A 80 0.01 -0.39 7.83
N GLY A 81 0.72 -0.96 6.85
CA GLY A 81 0.28 -2.13 6.10
C GLY A 81 0.08 -3.36 6.99
N GLY A 82 1.00 -3.59 7.93
CA GLY A 82 0.92 -4.65 8.93
C GLY A 82 -0.30 -4.50 9.82
N ALA A 83 -0.49 -3.32 10.40
CA ALA A 83 -1.67 -3.03 11.22
C ALA A 83 -2.98 -3.24 10.44
N ALA A 84 -3.07 -2.72 9.22
CA ALA A 84 -4.25 -2.87 8.37
C ALA A 84 -4.50 -4.33 7.95
N ASN A 85 -3.43 -5.10 7.69
CA ASN A 85 -3.53 -6.52 7.37
C ASN A 85 -3.95 -7.32 8.60
N PHE A 86 -3.43 -7.03 9.79
CA PHE A 86 -3.85 -7.66 11.04
C PHE A 86 -5.36 -7.50 11.27
N PHE A 87 -5.88 -6.26 11.25
CA PHE A 87 -7.31 -6.00 11.44
C PHE A 87 -8.19 -6.76 10.45
N SER A 88 -7.80 -6.74 9.17
CA SER A 88 -8.60 -7.36 8.12
C SER A 88 -8.44 -8.89 8.06
N PHE A 89 -7.26 -9.42 8.42
CA PHE A 89 -7.03 -10.86 8.46
C PHE A 89 -7.71 -11.53 9.64
N ARG A 90 -7.66 -10.89 10.83
CA ARG A 90 -8.34 -11.38 12.04
C ARG A 90 -9.85 -11.53 11.85
N SER A 91 -10.47 -10.68 11.03
CA SER A 91 -11.92 -10.74 10.70
C SER A 91 -12.23 -11.60 9.48
N ALA A 92 -11.25 -12.20 8.83
CA ALA A 92 -11.43 -12.96 7.62
C ALA A 92 -11.96 -14.39 7.92
N LYS A 93 -12.93 -14.84 7.13
CA LYS A 93 -13.49 -16.20 7.23
C LYS A 93 -12.48 -17.28 6.83
N SER A 94 -11.60 -16.99 5.89
CA SER A 94 -10.56 -17.89 5.37
C SER A 94 -9.33 -17.10 4.94
N ALA A 95 -8.15 -17.62 5.30
CA ALA A 95 -6.85 -17.03 4.89
C ALA A 95 -6.71 -17.00 3.36
N ARG A 96 -7.17 -18.05 2.69
CA ARG A 96 -7.08 -18.17 1.22
C ARG A 96 -7.95 -17.13 0.51
N THR A 97 -9.19 -16.95 0.96
CA THR A 97 -10.10 -15.93 0.41
C THR A 97 -9.58 -14.52 0.67
N TRP A 98 -9.01 -14.29 1.84
CA TRP A 98 -8.38 -13.01 2.19
C TRP A 98 -7.19 -12.70 1.27
N LEU A 99 -6.24 -13.64 1.11
CA LEU A 99 -5.09 -13.50 0.21
C LEU A 99 -5.52 -13.21 -1.22
N ARG A 100 -6.46 -14.00 -1.75
CA ARG A 100 -7.02 -13.78 -3.09
C ARG A 100 -7.51 -12.36 -3.29
N SER A 101 -8.33 -11.86 -2.35
CA SER A 101 -8.88 -10.52 -2.44
C SER A 101 -7.81 -9.42 -2.34
N ARG A 102 -6.79 -9.64 -1.51
CA ARG A 102 -5.67 -8.68 -1.32
C ARG A 102 -4.77 -8.62 -2.54
N ILE A 103 -4.30 -9.77 -3.05
CA ILE A 103 -3.46 -9.84 -4.24
C ILE A 103 -4.19 -9.25 -5.45
N ALA A 104 -5.44 -9.63 -5.68
CA ALA A 104 -6.22 -9.06 -6.78
C ALA A 104 -6.37 -7.53 -6.68
N ARG A 105 -6.57 -6.98 -5.46
CA ARG A 105 -6.68 -5.52 -5.24
C ARG A 105 -5.38 -4.79 -5.55
N LEU A 106 -4.24 -5.41 -5.31
CA LEU A 106 -2.92 -4.84 -5.59
C LEU A 106 -2.59 -4.89 -7.09
N LEU A 107 -2.96 -5.98 -7.78
CA LEU A 107 -2.55 -6.20 -9.17
C LEU A 107 -3.49 -5.58 -10.20
N VAL A 108 -4.80 -5.52 -9.94
CA VAL A 108 -5.77 -4.98 -10.92
C VAL A 108 -5.44 -3.57 -11.39
N PRO A 109 -5.06 -2.61 -10.51
CA PRO A 109 -4.68 -1.27 -10.94
C PRO A 109 -3.38 -1.19 -11.74
N VAL A 110 -2.52 -2.22 -11.72
CA VAL A 110 -1.29 -2.29 -12.51
C VAL A 110 -1.60 -2.49 -14.01
N ILE A 111 -2.70 -3.16 -14.34
CA ILE A 111 -3.03 -3.51 -15.72
C ILE A 111 -3.19 -2.27 -16.61
N PRO A 112 -4.00 -1.24 -16.24
CA PRO A 112 -4.09 -0.03 -17.07
C PRO A 112 -2.76 0.73 -17.13
N LEU A 113 -1.94 0.76 -16.08
CA LEU A 113 -0.60 1.34 -16.11
C LEU A 113 0.25 0.62 -17.17
N ALA A 114 0.31 -0.71 -17.10
CA ALA A 114 1.08 -1.52 -18.02
C ALA A 114 0.61 -1.36 -19.47
N ALA A 115 -0.71 -1.33 -19.70
CA ALA A 115 -1.27 -1.14 -21.05
C ALA A 115 -0.85 0.22 -21.64
N VAL A 116 -0.90 1.29 -20.86
CA VAL A 116 -0.47 2.63 -21.32
C VAL A 116 1.04 2.64 -21.58
N TRP A 117 1.85 2.16 -20.66
CA TRP A 117 3.32 2.27 -20.76
C TRP A 117 3.97 1.28 -21.73
N LEU A 118 3.31 0.18 -22.11
CA LEU A 118 3.79 -0.68 -23.21
C LEU A 118 3.58 -0.03 -24.58
N VAL A 119 2.63 0.90 -24.71
CA VAL A 119 2.29 1.52 -25.99
C VAL A 119 2.84 2.94 -26.12
N LEU A 120 2.64 3.76 -25.09
CA LEU A 120 2.96 5.20 -25.11
C LEU A 120 4.40 5.53 -25.55
N PRO A 121 5.44 4.87 -25.05
CA PRO A 121 6.81 5.17 -25.47
C PRO A 121 7.03 4.99 -26.96
N HIS A 122 6.50 3.93 -27.56
CA HIS A 122 6.63 3.66 -29.00
C HIS A 122 5.87 4.70 -29.83
N VAL A 123 4.68 5.13 -29.37
CA VAL A 123 3.92 6.20 -30.04
C VAL A 123 4.68 7.53 -29.99
N LEU A 124 5.28 7.87 -28.85
CA LEU A 124 6.05 9.11 -28.69
C LEU A 124 7.29 9.13 -29.59
N ILE A 125 8.06 8.06 -29.63
CA ILE A 125 9.22 7.93 -30.52
C ILE A 125 8.77 8.01 -31.99
N GLY A 126 7.71 7.30 -32.37
CA GLY A 126 7.13 7.37 -33.71
C GLY A 126 6.60 8.76 -34.09
N ALA A 127 6.20 9.55 -33.13
CA ALA A 127 5.80 10.96 -33.31
C ALA A 127 6.97 11.95 -33.33
N GLY A 128 8.21 11.48 -33.27
CA GLY A 128 9.42 12.31 -33.33
C GLY A 128 9.89 12.89 -31.99
N VAL A 129 9.35 12.41 -30.84
CA VAL A 129 9.88 12.78 -29.53
C VAL A 129 11.26 12.14 -29.36
N PRO A 130 12.28 12.87 -28.85
CA PRO A 130 13.63 12.34 -28.67
C PRO A 130 13.63 11.03 -27.86
N GLU A 131 14.36 10.02 -28.35
CA GLU A 131 14.34 8.66 -27.83
C GLU A 131 14.83 8.58 -26.37
N GLN A 132 15.96 9.23 -26.06
CA GLN A 132 16.59 9.11 -24.74
C GLN A 132 15.68 9.56 -23.58
N PRO A 133 14.97 10.70 -23.60
CA PRO A 133 13.98 11.07 -22.59
C PRO A 133 12.82 10.08 -22.47
N VAL A 134 12.36 9.52 -23.60
CA VAL A 134 11.27 8.52 -23.63
C VAL A 134 11.69 7.21 -22.98
N LEU A 135 12.91 6.73 -23.27
CA LEU A 135 13.48 5.53 -22.62
C LEU A 135 13.60 5.74 -21.11
N MET A 136 14.08 6.91 -20.69
CA MET A 136 14.18 7.27 -19.28
C MET A 136 12.81 7.31 -18.61
N ALA A 137 11.82 7.90 -19.25
CA ALA A 137 10.43 7.94 -18.74
C ALA A 137 9.86 6.53 -18.56
N GLY A 138 10.05 5.63 -19.52
CA GLY A 138 9.62 4.23 -19.44
C GLY A 138 10.29 3.45 -18.31
N LYS A 139 11.57 3.72 -18.05
CA LYS A 139 12.33 3.16 -16.91
C LYS A 139 11.80 3.67 -15.57
N ILE A 140 11.62 4.98 -15.44
CA ILE A 140 11.12 5.63 -14.21
C ILE A 140 9.70 5.17 -13.88
N ALA A 141 8.82 5.02 -14.88
CA ALA A 141 7.46 4.50 -14.68
C ALA A 141 7.43 3.07 -14.13
N GLY A 142 8.40 2.24 -14.52
CA GLY A 142 8.56 0.86 -14.00
C GLY A 142 9.21 0.80 -12.63
N GLN A 143 10.14 1.70 -12.35
CA GLN A 143 11.02 1.65 -11.18
C GLN A 143 10.27 1.47 -9.84
N LEU A 144 9.14 2.13 -9.66
CA LEU A 144 8.37 2.05 -8.41
C LEU A 144 7.76 0.68 -8.14
N LEU A 145 7.61 -0.16 -9.16
CA LEU A 145 6.95 -1.46 -9.02
C LEU A 145 7.72 -2.44 -8.12
N TRP A 146 9.01 -2.17 -7.83
CA TRP A 146 9.78 -2.96 -6.87
C TRP A 146 9.11 -3.01 -5.49
N PHE A 147 8.60 -1.86 -5.01
CA PHE A 147 7.89 -1.81 -3.73
C PHE A 147 6.63 -2.69 -3.76
N LEU A 148 5.84 -2.59 -4.83
CA LEU A 148 4.63 -3.39 -4.96
C LEU A 148 4.94 -4.89 -5.01
N ALA A 149 6.04 -5.29 -5.66
CA ALA A 149 6.51 -6.68 -5.68
C ALA A 149 6.80 -7.19 -4.26
N VAL A 150 7.61 -6.45 -3.50
CA VAL A 150 7.91 -6.78 -2.11
C VAL A 150 6.65 -6.79 -1.25
N TYR A 151 5.75 -5.82 -1.44
CA TYR A 151 4.51 -5.74 -0.68
C TYR A 151 3.56 -6.93 -0.97
N VAL A 152 3.49 -7.41 -2.23
CA VAL A 152 2.74 -8.62 -2.60
C VAL A 152 3.30 -9.84 -1.87
N LEU A 153 4.63 -9.99 -1.79
CA LEU A 153 5.28 -11.08 -1.05
C LEU A 153 4.98 -11.00 0.46
N VAL A 154 5.07 -9.81 1.06
CA VAL A 154 4.75 -9.60 2.49
C VAL A 154 3.26 -9.91 2.77
N VAL A 155 2.36 -9.52 1.88
CA VAL A 155 0.93 -9.88 1.98
C VAL A 155 0.75 -11.38 1.87
N ALA A 156 1.44 -12.06 0.96
CA ALA A 156 1.38 -13.52 0.83
C ALA A 156 1.89 -14.24 2.09
N LEU A 157 2.91 -13.69 2.76
CA LEU A 157 3.47 -14.21 4.01
C LEU A 157 2.60 -13.89 5.24
N THR A 158 1.65 -12.96 5.16
CA THR A 158 0.83 -12.49 6.30
C THR A 158 0.20 -13.63 7.12
N PRO A 159 -0.41 -14.69 6.55
CA PRO A 159 -0.98 -15.79 7.36
C PRO A 159 0.05 -16.56 8.19
N VAL A 160 1.27 -16.74 7.66
CA VAL A 160 2.37 -17.41 8.36
C VAL A 160 2.89 -16.49 9.46
N MET A 161 3.13 -15.22 9.14
CA MET A 161 3.57 -14.19 10.09
C MET A 161 2.56 -14.00 11.22
N PHE A 162 1.26 -14.10 10.94
CA PHE A 162 0.22 -14.01 11.96
C PHE A 162 0.27 -15.20 12.93
N ARG A 163 0.48 -16.44 12.44
CA ARG A 163 0.69 -17.63 13.31
C ARG A 163 1.93 -17.50 14.16
N TRP A 164 3.05 -17.04 13.58
CA TRP A 164 4.29 -16.82 14.32
C TRP A 164 4.13 -15.73 15.38
N TYR A 165 3.44 -14.63 15.03
CA TYR A 165 3.08 -13.59 15.97
C TYR A 165 2.33 -14.17 17.18
N GLN A 166 1.28 -14.97 16.96
CA GLN A 166 0.50 -15.58 18.02
C GLN A 166 1.32 -16.52 18.92
N ARG A 167 2.27 -17.25 18.32
CA ARG A 167 3.08 -18.25 19.06
C ARG A 167 4.31 -17.67 19.75
N TYR A 168 4.99 -16.71 19.11
CA TYR A 168 6.31 -16.25 19.53
C TYR A 168 6.37 -14.75 19.87
N GLY A 169 5.30 -13.99 19.58
CA GLY A 169 5.23 -12.55 19.89
C GLY A 169 6.40 -11.75 19.32
N TRP A 170 7.03 -10.94 20.17
CA TRP A 170 8.17 -10.09 19.81
C TRP A 170 9.42 -10.83 19.35
N ARG A 171 9.57 -12.10 19.70
CA ARG A 171 10.72 -12.91 19.28
C ARG A 171 10.82 -13.01 17.76
N VAL A 172 9.71 -12.96 17.03
CA VAL A 172 9.69 -12.99 15.56
C VAL A 172 10.47 -11.80 15.00
N ILE A 173 10.21 -10.60 15.54
CA ILE A 173 10.91 -9.38 15.12
C ILE A 173 12.40 -9.47 15.45
N GLY A 174 12.76 -9.99 16.63
CA GLY A 174 14.15 -10.22 17.01
C GLY A 174 14.88 -11.16 16.05
N VAL A 175 14.27 -12.29 15.67
CA VAL A 175 14.85 -13.22 14.70
C VAL A 175 15.02 -12.56 13.32
N LEU A 176 14.00 -11.85 12.83
CA LEU A 176 14.08 -11.13 11.56
C LEU A 176 15.18 -10.05 11.58
N ALA A 177 15.35 -9.35 12.70
CA ALA A 177 16.40 -8.34 12.85
C ALA A 177 17.80 -8.98 12.86
N VAL A 178 17.99 -10.10 13.55
CA VAL A 178 19.27 -10.86 13.54
C VAL A 178 19.58 -11.36 12.12
N CYS A 179 18.58 -11.93 11.43
CA CYS A 179 18.75 -12.36 10.03
C CYS A 179 19.14 -11.16 9.13
N ALA A 180 18.53 -9.99 9.33
CA ALA A 180 18.89 -8.80 8.58
C ALA A 180 20.33 -8.34 8.82
N LEU A 181 20.82 -8.38 10.06
CA LEU A 181 22.20 -8.08 10.39
C LEU A 181 23.18 -9.09 9.78
N VAL A 182 22.85 -10.39 9.81
CA VAL A 182 23.67 -11.43 9.18
C VAL A 182 23.76 -11.18 7.67
N VAL A 183 22.65 -10.85 7.01
CA VAL A 183 22.65 -10.52 5.58
C VAL A 183 23.49 -9.27 5.30
N ASP A 184 23.44 -8.24 6.16
CA ASP A 184 24.28 -7.05 6.00
C ASP A 184 25.78 -7.39 6.11
N VAL A 185 26.18 -8.22 7.09
CA VAL A 185 27.57 -8.69 7.19
C VAL A 185 27.98 -9.42 5.90
N LEU A 186 27.16 -10.37 5.44
CA LEU A 186 27.46 -11.09 4.20
C LEU A 186 27.47 -10.19 2.96
N ARG A 187 26.63 -9.15 2.93
CA ARG A 187 26.59 -8.14 1.87
C ARG A 187 27.87 -7.33 1.80
N PHE A 188 28.39 -6.91 2.95
CA PHE A 188 29.56 -6.05 3.00
C PHE A 188 30.86 -6.86 2.83
N GLU A 189 30.94 -8.09 3.34
CA GLU A 189 32.15 -8.90 3.32
C GLU A 189 32.24 -9.86 2.12
N VAL A 190 31.10 -10.32 1.56
CA VAL A 190 31.11 -11.37 0.53
C VAL A 190 30.60 -10.84 -0.81
N SER A 191 29.35 -10.34 -0.89
CA SER A 191 28.78 -9.86 -2.14
C SER A 191 27.61 -8.88 -1.94
N PRO A 192 27.62 -7.72 -2.60
CA PRO A 192 26.52 -6.75 -2.54
C PRO A 192 25.15 -7.34 -2.94
N ALA A 193 25.13 -8.36 -3.83
CA ALA A 193 23.92 -9.01 -4.29
C ALA A 193 23.15 -9.73 -3.16
N ILE A 194 23.86 -10.23 -2.13
CA ILE A 194 23.24 -10.88 -0.98
C ILE A 194 22.30 -9.92 -0.24
N GLY A 195 22.56 -8.63 -0.29
CA GLY A 195 21.74 -7.58 0.31
C GLY A 195 20.26 -7.63 -0.12
N PHE A 196 19.92 -8.15 -1.31
CA PHE A 196 18.53 -8.29 -1.75
C PHE A 196 17.70 -9.24 -0.87
N LEU A 197 18.34 -10.19 -0.17
CA LEU A 197 17.67 -11.05 0.80
C LEU A 197 17.07 -10.27 1.96
N ASN A 198 17.61 -9.09 2.30
CA ASN A 198 17.08 -8.24 3.36
C ASN A 198 15.66 -7.74 3.09
N ALA A 199 15.20 -7.74 1.85
CA ALA A 199 13.79 -7.47 1.56
C ALA A 199 12.84 -8.47 2.25
N LEU A 200 13.31 -9.70 2.52
CA LEU A 200 12.57 -10.76 3.21
C LEU A 200 12.66 -10.67 4.75
N PHE A 201 13.52 -9.84 5.30
CA PHE A 201 13.71 -9.70 6.75
C PHE A 201 13.30 -8.31 7.25
N VAL A 202 13.79 -7.26 6.62
CA VAL A 202 13.58 -5.87 7.06
C VAL A 202 12.11 -5.46 6.93
N TRP A 203 11.51 -5.65 5.75
CA TRP A 203 10.12 -5.22 5.53
C TRP A 203 9.09 -6.08 6.28
N PRO A 204 9.24 -7.41 6.34
CA PRO A 204 8.42 -8.23 7.22
C PRO A 204 8.55 -7.87 8.70
N ALA A 205 9.74 -7.49 9.19
CA ALA A 205 9.89 -7.05 10.58
C ALA A 205 9.12 -5.75 10.87
N ALA A 206 9.25 -4.74 9.98
CA ALA A 206 8.47 -3.51 10.08
C ALA A 206 6.95 -3.78 10.03
N HIS A 207 6.52 -4.68 9.14
CA HIS A 207 5.12 -5.13 9.03
C HIS A 207 4.65 -5.85 10.31
N GLN A 208 5.50 -6.68 10.92
CA GLN A 208 5.21 -7.40 12.16
C GLN A 208 5.05 -6.45 13.36
N ILE A 209 5.82 -5.35 13.42
CA ILE A 209 5.61 -4.30 14.43
C ILE A 209 4.19 -3.73 14.33
N GLY A 210 3.64 -3.63 13.11
CA GLY A 210 2.25 -3.25 12.88
C GLY A 210 1.23 -4.19 13.52
N PHE A 211 1.51 -5.49 13.63
CA PHE A 211 0.65 -6.44 14.34
C PHE A 211 0.60 -6.14 15.83
N HIS A 212 1.76 -5.90 16.45
CA HIS A 212 1.84 -5.54 17.87
C HIS A 212 1.10 -4.23 18.18
N TYR A 213 1.14 -3.26 17.26
CA TYR A 213 0.33 -2.07 17.38
C TYR A 213 -1.18 -2.38 17.30
N ALA A 214 -1.59 -3.14 16.30
CA ALA A 214 -3.00 -3.45 16.04
C ALA A 214 -3.65 -4.28 17.17
N ASP A 215 -2.88 -5.15 17.81
CA ASP A 215 -3.34 -5.96 18.97
C ASP A 215 -3.31 -5.19 20.31
N GLY A 216 -2.90 -3.93 20.30
CA GLY A 216 -2.93 -3.06 21.47
C GLY A 216 -1.61 -2.89 22.22
N GLY A 217 -0.58 -3.71 21.97
CA GLY A 217 0.70 -3.68 22.68
C GLY A 217 1.46 -2.35 22.58
N LEU A 218 1.23 -1.58 21.52
CA LEU A 218 1.84 -0.26 21.30
C LEU A 218 0.85 0.90 21.34
N ARG A 219 -0.46 0.62 21.38
CA ARG A 219 -1.51 1.66 21.32
C ARG A 219 -1.59 2.53 22.57
N MET A 220 -1.29 1.95 23.73
CA MET A 220 -1.49 2.52 25.06
C MET A 220 -0.21 3.09 25.68
N ARG A 221 0.85 3.27 24.88
CA ARG A 221 2.10 3.80 25.42
C ARG A 221 1.98 5.27 25.77
N SER A 222 2.62 5.67 26.88
CA SER A 222 2.70 7.07 27.30
C SER A 222 3.56 7.90 26.34
N GLY A 223 3.34 9.23 26.32
CA GLY A 223 4.15 10.13 25.51
C GLY A 223 5.65 9.99 25.78
N TRP A 224 6.06 9.85 27.03
CA TRP A 224 7.47 9.70 27.41
C TRP A 224 8.09 8.40 26.89
N THR A 225 7.37 7.26 26.97
CA THR A 225 7.88 6.00 26.41
C THR A 225 7.96 6.05 24.88
N SER A 226 7.06 6.75 24.24
CA SER A 226 7.10 6.93 22.78
C SER A 226 8.24 7.85 22.35
N ALA A 227 8.48 8.95 23.08
CA ALA A 227 9.64 9.82 22.85
C ALA A 227 10.96 9.06 23.10
N GLY A 228 11.03 8.23 24.15
CA GLY A 228 12.18 7.35 24.38
C GLY A 228 12.43 6.38 23.22
N LEU A 229 11.39 5.77 22.64
CA LEU A 229 11.52 4.96 21.43
C LEU A 229 12.06 5.77 20.25
N ALA A 230 11.60 7.01 20.06
CA ALA A 230 12.11 7.88 19.01
C ALA A 230 13.62 8.15 19.22
N THR A 231 14.02 8.54 20.42
CA THR A 231 15.41 8.81 20.75
C THR A 231 16.30 7.59 20.54
N VAL A 232 15.88 6.42 21.04
CA VAL A 232 16.66 5.18 20.88
C VAL A 232 16.75 4.79 19.41
N GLY A 233 15.63 4.83 18.66
CA GLY A 233 15.63 4.45 17.25
C GLY A 233 16.50 5.34 16.37
N PHE A 234 16.38 6.67 16.50
CA PHE A 234 17.23 7.61 15.77
C PHE A 234 18.68 7.59 16.27
N GLY A 235 18.91 7.39 17.57
CA GLY A 235 20.25 7.23 18.15
C GLY A 235 20.97 5.99 17.60
N LEU A 236 20.27 4.84 17.51
CA LEU A 236 20.84 3.62 16.89
C LEU A 236 21.09 3.82 15.39
N THR A 237 20.21 4.54 14.71
CA THR A 237 20.41 4.91 13.29
C THR A 237 21.66 5.77 13.12
N ALA A 238 21.83 6.80 13.98
CA ALA A 238 23.01 7.65 14.00
C ALA A 238 24.26 6.84 14.30
N ALA A 239 24.25 6.00 15.34
CA ALA A 239 25.38 5.14 15.68
C ALA A 239 25.78 4.22 14.51
N ALA A 240 24.81 3.60 13.84
CA ALA A 240 25.07 2.75 12.69
C ALA A 240 25.69 3.52 11.50
N VAL A 241 25.26 4.76 11.26
CA VAL A 241 25.78 5.61 10.18
C VAL A 241 27.17 6.16 10.52
N PHE A 242 27.40 6.61 11.77
CA PHE A 242 28.67 7.26 12.13
C PHE A 242 29.77 6.26 12.50
N PHE A 243 29.42 5.10 13.00
CA PHE A 243 30.40 4.08 13.48
C PHE A 243 30.34 2.77 12.68
N GLY A 244 29.37 2.60 11.78
CA GLY A 244 29.20 1.41 10.95
C GLY A 244 29.38 1.68 9.45
N PRO A 245 29.17 0.69 8.60
CA PRO A 245 29.38 0.79 7.15
C PRO A 245 28.18 1.39 6.40
N TYR A 246 27.20 1.96 7.10
CA TYR A 246 25.94 2.38 6.49
C TYR A 246 26.00 3.82 5.97
N PRO A 247 25.50 4.09 4.75
CA PRO A 247 25.45 5.45 4.23
C PRO A 247 24.52 6.35 5.05
N ALA A 248 24.84 7.65 5.10
CA ALA A 248 24.05 8.64 5.85
C ALA A 248 22.63 8.82 5.30
N SER A 249 22.47 8.70 3.98
CA SER A 249 21.16 8.78 3.32
C SER A 249 20.34 7.50 3.53
N MET A 250 19.06 7.67 3.86
CA MET A 250 18.10 6.55 3.99
C MET A 250 17.40 6.19 2.67
N ILE A 251 17.77 6.84 1.57
CA ILE A 251 17.31 6.50 0.21
C ILE A 251 18.52 6.19 -0.68
N GLY A 252 18.26 5.65 -1.88
CA GLY A 252 19.31 5.49 -2.89
C GLY A 252 19.75 6.85 -3.44
N MET A 253 21.07 7.09 -3.48
CA MET A 253 21.66 8.27 -4.08
C MET A 253 22.35 7.92 -5.39
N PRO A 254 22.33 8.80 -6.40
CA PRO A 254 23.08 8.60 -7.63
C PRO A 254 24.56 8.40 -7.34
N GLY A 255 25.15 7.36 -7.94
CA GLY A 255 26.59 7.07 -7.78
C GLY A 255 27.01 6.48 -6.41
N ALA A 256 26.10 6.37 -5.44
CA ALA A 256 26.42 5.76 -4.15
C ALA A 256 26.57 4.22 -4.30
N PRO A 257 27.67 3.62 -3.80
CA PRO A 257 27.90 2.19 -3.91
C PRO A 257 26.93 1.35 -3.07
N VAL A 258 26.38 1.94 -2.03
CA VAL A 258 25.45 1.29 -1.10
C VAL A 258 24.20 2.16 -0.91
N SER A 259 23.05 1.51 -0.87
CA SER A 259 21.77 2.11 -0.49
C SER A 259 21.23 1.45 0.78
N ASN A 260 20.67 2.25 1.70
CA ASN A 260 19.94 1.71 2.86
C ASN A 260 18.53 1.22 2.49
N MET A 261 17.99 1.63 1.34
CA MET A 261 16.60 1.32 0.95
C MET A 261 16.47 0.18 -0.05
N SER A 262 17.37 0.10 -1.04
CA SER A 262 17.25 -0.87 -2.15
C SER A 262 18.62 -1.35 -2.62
N PRO A 263 19.01 -2.54 -2.21
CA PRO A 263 18.37 -3.41 -1.23
C PRO A 263 18.39 -2.82 0.19
N PRO A 264 17.39 -3.15 1.03
CA PRO A 264 17.30 -2.58 2.37
C PRO A 264 18.41 -3.09 3.29
N THR A 265 18.83 -2.27 4.26
CA THR A 265 19.76 -2.65 5.32
C THR A 265 19.04 -2.77 6.67
N ALA A 266 19.68 -3.41 7.64
CA ALA A 266 19.16 -3.54 9.01
C ALA A 266 18.93 -2.17 9.69
N VAL A 267 19.64 -1.12 9.26
CA VAL A 267 19.43 0.27 9.73
C VAL A 267 17.99 0.74 9.51
N MET A 268 17.29 0.23 8.49
CA MET A 268 15.86 0.53 8.31
C MET A 268 15.00 0.08 9.50
N LEU A 269 15.43 -0.90 10.30
CA LEU A 269 14.71 -1.31 11.51
C LEU A 269 14.88 -0.33 12.66
N SER A 270 16.09 0.19 12.88
CA SER A 270 16.31 1.26 13.87
C SER A 270 15.57 2.53 13.47
N LEU A 271 15.61 2.88 12.19
CA LEU A 271 14.81 3.99 11.64
C LEU A 271 13.30 3.76 11.83
N THR A 272 12.81 2.52 11.63
CA THR A 272 11.40 2.16 11.89
C THR A 272 11.02 2.45 13.35
N ILE A 273 11.88 2.09 14.30
CA ILE A 273 11.65 2.34 15.73
C ILE A 273 11.64 3.85 16.00
N GLY A 274 12.60 4.59 15.44
CA GLY A 274 12.71 6.04 15.58
C GLY A 274 11.48 6.78 15.06
N GLN A 275 11.11 6.50 13.81
CA GLN A 275 9.94 7.10 13.19
C GLN A 275 8.65 6.71 13.92
N LEU A 276 8.48 5.43 14.27
CA LEU A 276 7.30 4.97 15.02
C LEU A 276 7.18 5.67 16.37
N GLY A 277 8.29 5.81 17.10
CA GLY A 277 8.35 6.55 18.36
C GLY A 277 7.87 8.00 18.18
N LEU A 278 8.36 8.69 17.14
CA LEU A 278 7.93 10.04 16.79
C LEU A 278 6.43 10.09 16.47
N TRP A 279 5.93 9.19 15.61
CA TRP A 279 4.51 9.13 15.24
C TRP A 279 3.61 8.82 16.44
N LEU A 280 4.01 7.93 17.35
CA LEU A 280 3.26 7.63 18.56
C LEU A 280 3.25 8.80 19.54
N THR A 281 4.32 9.58 19.62
CA THR A 281 4.38 10.83 20.40
C THR A 281 3.40 11.85 19.88
N LEU A 282 3.30 11.99 18.55
CA LEU A 282 2.37 12.89 17.88
C LEU A 282 0.95 12.35 17.75
N LYS A 283 0.71 11.10 18.12
CA LYS A 283 -0.60 10.43 17.94
C LYS A 283 -1.79 11.21 18.49
N PRO A 284 -1.77 11.86 19.68
CA PRO A 284 -2.92 12.61 20.18
C PRO A 284 -3.30 13.77 19.23
N VAL A 285 -2.30 14.50 18.71
CA VAL A 285 -2.51 15.60 17.75
C VAL A 285 -3.05 15.09 16.43
N ILE A 286 -2.45 14.02 15.92
CA ILE A 286 -2.82 13.37 14.65
C ILE A 286 -4.27 12.86 14.72
N THR A 287 -4.66 12.22 15.82
CA THR A 287 -6.02 11.67 15.96
C THR A 287 -7.06 12.79 16.02
N ARG A 288 -6.79 13.86 16.80
CA ARG A 288 -7.67 15.05 16.83
C ARG A 288 -7.82 15.70 15.45
N PHE A 289 -6.73 15.78 14.69
CA PHE A 289 -6.79 16.30 13.31
C PHE A 289 -7.63 15.40 12.41
N ALA A 290 -7.44 14.06 12.49
CA ALA A 290 -8.16 13.08 11.68
C ALA A 290 -9.69 13.09 11.91
N GLU A 291 -10.13 13.50 13.10
CA GLU A 291 -11.54 13.60 13.48
C GLU A 291 -12.26 14.82 12.85
N ARG A 292 -11.51 15.78 12.30
CA ARG A 292 -12.10 16.93 11.61
C ARG A 292 -12.82 16.47 10.33
N PRO A 293 -14.03 16.99 10.03
CA PRO A 293 -14.82 16.53 8.89
C PRO A 293 -14.08 16.58 7.54
N MET A 294 -13.35 17.67 7.27
CA MET A 294 -12.54 17.80 6.04
C MET A 294 -11.41 16.79 6.01
N ALA A 295 -10.68 16.61 7.11
CA ALA A 295 -9.60 15.61 7.18
C ALA A 295 -10.14 14.20 6.98
N THR A 296 -11.25 13.85 7.63
CA THR A 296 -11.92 12.57 7.43
C THR A 296 -12.31 12.35 5.96
N ALA A 297 -12.87 13.34 5.28
CA ALA A 297 -13.24 13.24 3.87
C ALA A 297 -12.02 13.02 2.96
N VAL A 298 -10.93 13.79 3.19
CA VAL A 298 -9.67 13.65 2.45
C VAL A 298 -9.04 12.27 2.69
N LEU A 299 -8.97 11.81 3.94
CA LEU A 299 -8.43 10.49 4.29
C LEU A 299 -9.24 9.35 3.66
N GLN A 300 -10.57 9.48 3.61
CA GLN A 300 -11.43 8.51 2.93
C GLN A 300 -11.20 8.52 1.41
N TRP A 301 -11.10 9.71 0.82
CA TRP A 301 -10.83 9.87 -0.60
C TRP A 301 -9.48 9.25 -0.99
N CYS A 302 -8.41 9.57 -0.25
CA CYS A 302 -7.08 8.99 -0.44
C CYS A 302 -7.10 7.46 -0.22
N GLY A 303 -7.72 7.01 0.86
CA GLY A 303 -7.77 5.58 1.23
C GLY A 303 -8.49 4.70 0.20
N THR A 304 -9.44 5.27 -0.56
CA THR A 304 -10.14 4.57 -1.64
C THR A 304 -9.39 4.59 -2.97
N ARG A 305 -8.39 5.46 -3.15
CA ARG A 305 -7.61 5.68 -4.37
C ARG A 305 -6.11 5.46 -4.19
N PHE A 306 -5.73 4.81 -3.10
CA PHE A 306 -4.34 4.63 -2.69
C PHE A 306 -3.46 4.03 -3.79
N MET A 307 -3.91 2.95 -4.44
CA MET A 307 -3.16 2.29 -5.50
C MET A 307 -3.07 3.16 -6.76
N THR A 308 -4.14 3.87 -7.10
CA THR A 308 -4.14 4.77 -8.26
C THR A 308 -3.18 5.93 -8.03
N LEU A 309 -3.23 6.59 -6.87
CA LEU A 309 -2.30 7.66 -6.50
C LEU A 309 -0.85 7.17 -6.54
N TYR A 310 -0.58 6.01 -5.95
CA TYR A 310 0.74 5.40 -5.95
C TYR A 310 1.25 5.04 -7.35
N LEU A 311 0.43 4.47 -8.22
CA LEU A 311 0.88 4.03 -9.54
C LEU A 311 1.03 5.19 -10.54
N TRP A 312 0.23 6.24 -10.42
CA TRP A 312 0.16 7.30 -11.42
C TRP A 312 0.90 8.58 -11.07
N HIS A 313 1.52 8.71 -9.87
CA HIS A 313 2.27 9.93 -9.53
C HIS A 313 3.57 10.11 -10.33
N MET A 314 4.28 9.01 -10.68
CA MET A 314 5.44 9.12 -11.57
C MET A 314 5.06 9.41 -13.01
N PRO A 315 4.04 8.77 -13.61
CA PRO A 315 3.47 9.24 -14.88
C PRO A 315 3.09 10.73 -14.88
N ALA A 316 2.54 11.24 -13.78
CA ALA A 316 2.20 12.66 -13.65
C ALA A 316 3.46 13.55 -13.66
N LEU A 317 4.51 13.18 -12.95
CA LEU A 317 5.81 13.85 -13.01
C LEU A 317 6.39 13.80 -14.43
N VAL A 318 6.36 12.63 -15.09
CA VAL A 318 6.88 12.47 -16.47
C VAL A 318 6.16 13.39 -17.43
N MET A 319 4.82 13.54 -17.31
CA MET A 319 4.06 14.50 -18.16
C MET A 319 4.50 15.94 -17.91
N THR A 320 4.63 16.33 -16.64
CA THR A 320 5.09 17.68 -16.27
C THR A 320 6.51 17.92 -16.79
N ALA A 321 7.43 16.98 -16.55
CA ALA A 321 8.82 17.09 -16.98
C ALA A 321 8.96 17.05 -18.51
N GLY A 322 8.20 16.19 -19.18
CA GLY A 322 8.18 16.12 -20.64
C GLY A 322 7.80 17.43 -21.28
N ILE A 323 6.75 18.07 -20.78
CA ILE A 323 6.30 19.38 -21.29
C ILE A 323 7.29 20.50 -20.91
N ALA A 324 7.64 20.61 -19.63
CA ALA A 324 8.44 21.75 -19.14
C ALA A 324 9.92 21.66 -19.56
N ILE A 325 10.53 20.49 -19.38
CA ILE A 325 11.98 20.30 -19.56
C ILE A 325 12.29 20.04 -21.04
N VAL A 326 11.65 19.01 -21.62
CA VAL A 326 11.94 18.60 -23.01
C VAL A 326 11.25 19.52 -24.04
N GLY A 327 9.98 19.89 -23.77
CA GLY A 327 9.18 20.70 -24.69
C GLY A 327 9.51 22.19 -24.65
N LEU A 328 9.64 22.77 -23.45
CA LEU A 328 9.86 24.22 -23.26
C LEU A 328 11.31 24.61 -22.95
N GLY A 329 12.22 23.62 -22.79
CA GLY A 329 13.62 23.87 -22.50
C GLY A 329 13.87 24.44 -21.08
N PHE A 330 12.92 24.27 -20.15
CA PHE A 330 13.09 24.70 -18.78
C PHE A 330 14.08 23.75 -18.07
N ALA A 331 14.98 24.30 -17.26
CA ALA A 331 15.83 23.52 -16.37
C ALA A 331 15.38 23.73 -14.91
N THR A 332 15.40 22.67 -14.11
CA THR A 332 15.07 22.82 -12.68
C THR A 332 16.10 23.71 -11.99
N PRO A 333 15.68 24.71 -11.19
CA PRO A 333 16.62 25.57 -10.46
C PRO A 333 17.48 24.76 -9.48
N GLU A 334 18.61 25.34 -9.10
CA GLU A 334 19.50 24.75 -8.11
C GLU A 334 18.74 24.45 -6.80
N PRO A 335 18.83 23.23 -6.26
CA PRO A 335 18.13 22.84 -5.03
C PRO A 335 18.48 23.75 -3.85
N GLY A 336 17.45 24.21 -3.13
CA GLY A 336 17.61 25.11 -1.99
C GLY A 336 17.76 26.58 -2.35
N SER A 337 17.86 26.96 -3.64
CA SER A 337 17.87 28.36 -4.06
C SER A 337 16.48 29.00 -3.89
N PRO A 338 16.39 30.35 -3.76
CA PRO A 338 15.11 31.05 -3.72
C PRO A 338 14.21 30.73 -4.93
N MET A 339 14.80 30.58 -6.12
CA MET A 339 14.08 30.22 -7.34
C MET A 339 13.53 28.79 -7.27
N TRP A 340 14.25 27.86 -6.67
CA TRP A 340 13.76 26.50 -6.47
C TRP A 340 12.50 26.48 -5.60
N PHE A 341 12.50 27.23 -4.48
CA PHE A 341 11.32 27.36 -3.62
C PHE A 341 10.16 28.10 -4.31
N ALA A 342 10.43 29.07 -5.15
CA ALA A 342 9.42 29.80 -5.91
C ALA A 342 8.75 28.93 -6.99
N VAL A 343 9.51 28.06 -7.65
CA VAL A 343 9.02 27.17 -8.73
C VAL A 343 8.35 25.92 -8.17
N ALA A 344 8.77 25.42 -7.02
CA ALA A 344 8.26 24.17 -6.45
C ALA A 344 6.72 24.09 -6.33
N PRO A 345 5.98 25.15 -5.90
CA PRO A 345 4.51 25.10 -5.87
C PRO A 345 3.88 24.92 -7.24
N LEU A 346 4.42 25.58 -8.27
CA LEU A 346 3.94 25.49 -9.65
C LEU A 346 4.19 24.08 -10.21
N TRP A 347 5.38 23.54 -9.95
CA TRP A 347 5.77 22.18 -10.35
C TRP A 347 4.87 21.11 -9.71
N VAL A 348 4.66 21.23 -8.40
CA VAL A 348 3.76 20.34 -7.64
C VAL A 348 2.31 20.51 -8.10
N GLY A 349 1.87 21.74 -8.39
CA GLY A 349 0.52 22.05 -8.88
C GLY A 349 0.27 21.43 -10.25
N ALA A 350 1.20 21.57 -11.19
CA ALA A 350 1.10 20.97 -12.53
C ALA A 350 1.08 19.44 -12.49
N SER A 351 2.01 18.84 -11.73
CA SER A 351 2.05 17.39 -11.53
C SER A 351 0.79 16.90 -10.81
N GLY A 352 0.28 17.68 -9.84
CA GLY A 352 -0.98 17.40 -9.15
C GLY A 352 -2.20 17.39 -10.07
N LEU A 353 -2.26 18.31 -11.02
CA LEU A 353 -3.33 18.35 -12.01
C LEU A 353 -3.34 17.09 -12.89
N PHE A 354 -2.17 16.66 -13.40
CA PHE A 354 -2.05 15.41 -14.14
C PHE A 354 -2.45 14.21 -13.28
N LEU A 355 -1.99 14.15 -12.02
CA LEU A 355 -2.37 13.06 -11.12
C LEU A 355 -3.88 13.02 -10.85
N LEU A 356 -4.53 14.18 -10.70
CA LEU A 356 -5.99 14.24 -10.55
C LEU A 356 -6.72 13.76 -11.83
N CYS A 357 -6.24 14.14 -13.01
CA CYS A 357 -6.76 13.62 -14.29
C CYS A 357 -6.62 12.10 -14.35
N PHE A 358 -5.44 11.57 -14.09
CA PHE A 358 -5.22 10.12 -14.06
C PHE A 358 -6.07 9.41 -13.01
N THR A 359 -6.25 10.01 -11.85
CA THR A 359 -7.10 9.46 -10.80
C THR A 359 -8.56 9.39 -11.21
N ARG A 360 -9.07 10.37 -11.97
CA ARG A 360 -10.42 10.35 -12.54
C ARG A 360 -10.58 9.26 -13.62
N ILE A 361 -9.58 9.10 -14.48
CA ILE A 361 -9.63 8.14 -15.61
C ILE A 361 -9.45 6.71 -15.08
N PHE A 362 -8.44 6.47 -14.24
CA PHE A 362 -7.98 5.12 -13.87
C PHE A 362 -8.47 4.67 -12.50
N GLY A 363 -8.94 5.56 -11.64
CA GLY A 363 -9.45 5.22 -10.29
C GLY A 363 -10.61 4.22 -10.32
N ARG A 364 -11.39 4.19 -11.40
CA ARG A 364 -12.47 3.20 -11.61
C ARG A 364 -11.99 1.74 -11.56
N PHE A 365 -10.72 1.46 -11.89
CA PHE A 365 -10.17 0.11 -11.86
C PHE A 365 -9.89 -0.37 -10.43
N GLU A 366 -9.71 0.54 -9.47
CA GLU A 366 -9.55 0.24 -8.06
C GLU A 366 -10.88 -0.12 -7.38
N PHE A 367 -12.01 0.45 -7.85
CA PHE A 367 -13.33 0.29 -7.24
C PHE A 367 -14.10 -0.97 -7.65
N ARG A 368 -13.61 -1.77 -8.59
CA ARG A 368 -14.33 -2.97 -9.02
C ARG A 368 -14.49 -3.98 -7.89
N ARG A 369 -15.59 -3.81 -7.12
CA ARG A 369 -16.09 -4.81 -6.19
C ARG A 369 -16.48 -6.06 -6.99
N ARG A 370 -15.81 -7.17 -6.74
CA ARG A 370 -16.33 -8.47 -7.12
C ARG A 370 -17.20 -9.01 -6.01
N SER A 371 -18.51 -8.95 -6.23
CA SER A 371 -19.51 -9.70 -5.49
C SER A 371 -19.56 -11.11 -6.10
N GLY A 372 -19.12 -12.10 -5.37
CA GLY A 372 -19.23 -13.50 -5.74
C GLY A 372 -18.69 -14.37 -4.61
N ALA A 373 -19.39 -15.46 -4.29
CA ALA A 373 -18.89 -16.48 -3.38
C ALA A 373 -17.53 -16.97 -3.89
N ALA A 374 -16.46 -16.68 -3.14
CA ALA A 374 -15.12 -17.04 -3.53
C ALA A 374 -14.91 -18.53 -3.25
N SER A 375 -14.74 -19.32 -4.29
CA SER A 375 -14.23 -20.69 -4.19
C SER A 375 -12.87 -20.67 -3.47
N GLU A 376 -12.62 -21.65 -2.62
CA GLU A 376 -11.36 -21.77 -1.90
C GLU A 376 -10.23 -22.12 -2.85
N MET A 377 -9.24 -21.24 -2.93
CA MET A 377 -8.05 -21.44 -3.75
C MET A 377 -7.00 -22.30 -3.01
N SER A 378 -6.32 -23.23 -3.68
CA SER A 378 -5.24 -23.99 -3.06
C SER A 378 -4.07 -23.10 -2.66
N LEU A 379 -3.33 -23.47 -1.62
CA LEU A 379 -2.14 -22.72 -1.16
C LEU A 379 -1.11 -22.60 -2.29
N GLY A 380 -0.88 -23.66 -3.07
CA GLY A 380 0.05 -23.64 -4.20
C GLY A 380 -0.33 -22.58 -5.25
N LYS A 381 -1.60 -22.40 -5.56
CA LYS A 381 -2.06 -21.34 -6.48
C LYS A 381 -1.79 -19.95 -5.90
N VAL A 382 -1.95 -19.73 -4.58
CA VAL A 382 -1.63 -18.45 -3.94
C VAL A 382 -0.14 -18.13 -4.04
N VAL A 383 0.71 -19.12 -3.74
CA VAL A 383 2.17 -18.96 -3.84
C VAL A 383 2.57 -18.69 -5.28
N LEU A 384 2.06 -19.49 -6.23
CA LEU A 384 2.34 -19.28 -7.66
C LEU A 384 1.93 -17.88 -8.12
N ALA A 385 0.75 -17.43 -7.75
CA ALA A 385 0.29 -16.09 -8.10
C ALA A 385 1.18 -14.99 -7.51
N ALA A 386 1.60 -15.14 -6.26
CA ALA A 386 2.49 -14.18 -5.61
C ALA A 386 3.88 -14.15 -6.29
N VAL A 387 4.45 -15.31 -6.60
CA VAL A 387 5.77 -15.43 -7.25
C VAL A 387 5.74 -14.85 -8.66
N LEU A 388 4.75 -15.26 -9.49
CA LEU A 388 4.60 -14.73 -10.86
C LEU A 388 4.43 -13.22 -10.86
N SER A 389 3.56 -12.71 -9.97
CA SER A 389 3.29 -11.26 -9.90
C SER A 389 4.50 -10.49 -9.40
N ALA A 390 5.16 -10.95 -8.34
CA ALA A 390 6.35 -10.30 -7.80
C ALA A 390 7.50 -10.34 -8.81
N GLY A 391 7.73 -11.48 -9.48
CA GLY A 391 8.74 -11.60 -10.52
C GLY A 391 8.49 -10.66 -11.69
N GLY A 392 7.24 -10.59 -12.19
CA GLY A 392 6.89 -9.65 -13.26
C GLY A 392 7.06 -8.18 -12.86
N LEU A 393 6.63 -7.82 -11.64
CA LEU A 393 6.80 -6.46 -11.11
C LEU A 393 8.27 -6.08 -10.91
N LEU A 394 9.11 -7.01 -10.41
CA LEU A 394 10.56 -6.80 -10.28
C LEU A 394 11.25 -6.67 -11.63
N GLY A 395 10.86 -7.48 -12.61
CA GLY A 395 11.36 -7.38 -13.97
C GLY A 395 11.05 -6.02 -14.60
N LEU A 396 9.82 -5.51 -14.44
CA LEU A 396 9.44 -4.16 -14.88
C LEU A 396 10.19 -3.07 -14.10
N ALA A 397 10.45 -3.28 -12.82
CA ALA A 397 11.21 -2.33 -12.01
C ALA A 397 12.68 -2.24 -12.45
N ALA A 398 13.26 -3.34 -12.88
CA ALA A 398 14.65 -3.42 -13.34
C ALA A 398 14.83 -2.88 -14.76
N GLN A 399 13.96 -3.28 -15.72
CA GLN A 399 14.09 -2.94 -17.13
C GLN A 399 13.28 -1.74 -17.58
N GLY A 400 12.19 -1.40 -16.85
CA GLY A 400 11.20 -0.42 -17.32
C GLY A 400 10.18 -1.03 -18.29
N PHE A 401 9.41 -0.14 -18.94
CA PHE A 401 8.37 -0.51 -19.89
C PHE A 401 8.83 -0.48 -21.36
N ILE A 402 10.06 -0.02 -21.62
CA ILE A 402 10.69 -0.01 -22.93
C ILE A 402 12.17 -0.33 -22.76
N SER A 403 12.69 -1.23 -23.59
CA SER A 403 14.09 -1.65 -23.55
C SER A 403 14.54 -1.98 -24.98
N PRO A 404 15.29 -1.10 -25.66
CA PRO A 404 15.76 -1.34 -27.03
C PRO A 404 16.59 -2.62 -27.17
N GLY A 405 17.45 -2.91 -26.17
CA GLY A 405 18.27 -4.12 -26.17
C GLY A 405 17.51 -5.42 -25.89
N ASN A 406 16.27 -5.35 -25.39
CA ASN A 406 15.40 -6.50 -25.13
C ASN A 406 13.93 -6.11 -25.24
N PRO A 407 13.40 -5.90 -26.47
CA PRO A 407 12.03 -5.43 -26.68
C PRO A 407 10.95 -6.38 -26.13
N ALA A 408 11.22 -7.68 -26.09
CA ALA A 408 10.30 -8.68 -25.57
C ALA A 408 10.24 -8.70 -24.03
N GLY A 409 11.28 -8.20 -23.34
CA GLY A 409 11.39 -8.23 -21.90
C GLY A 409 10.21 -7.57 -21.17
N PRO A 410 9.88 -6.30 -21.43
CA PRO A 410 8.75 -5.61 -20.80
C PRO A 410 7.41 -6.33 -21.00
N VAL A 411 7.18 -6.90 -22.18
CA VAL A 411 5.97 -7.68 -22.48
C VAL A 411 5.94 -8.96 -21.64
N LEU A 412 7.05 -9.69 -21.56
CA LEU A 412 7.17 -10.89 -20.73
C LEU A 412 6.85 -10.59 -19.27
N TRP A 413 7.42 -9.52 -18.72
CA TRP A 413 7.17 -9.13 -17.33
C TRP A 413 5.71 -8.78 -17.07
N VAL A 414 5.06 -8.07 -17.99
CA VAL A 414 3.63 -7.79 -17.91
C VAL A 414 2.80 -9.07 -18.00
N LEU A 415 3.18 -10.02 -18.89
CA LEU A 415 2.50 -11.31 -18.98
C LEU A 415 2.60 -12.12 -17.68
N LEU A 416 3.72 -12.07 -16.96
CA LEU A 416 3.85 -12.71 -15.64
C LEU A 416 2.91 -12.07 -14.61
N VAL A 417 2.79 -10.73 -14.58
CA VAL A 417 1.82 -10.05 -13.72
C VAL A 417 0.39 -10.46 -14.05
N VAL A 418 0.05 -10.51 -15.33
CA VAL A 418 -1.27 -10.94 -15.82
C VAL A 418 -1.53 -12.40 -15.45
N ALA A 419 -0.56 -13.29 -15.67
CA ALA A 419 -0.66 -14.70 -15.31
C ALA A 419 -0.92 -14.87 -13.80
N GLY A 420 -0.16 -14.17 -12.95
CA GLY A 420 -0.39 -14.16 -11.50
C GLY A 420 -1.79 -13.67 -11.15
N LEU A 421 -2.28 -12.63 -11.80
CA LEU A 421 -3.65 -12.13 -11.62
C LEU A 421 -4.70 -13.14 -12.10
N LEU A 422 -4.47 -13.86 -13.21
CA LEU A 422 -5.38 -14.87 -13.74
C LEU A 422 -5.46 -16.09 -12.82
N VAL A 423 -4.34 -16.52 -12.23
CA VAL A 423 -4.31 -17.59 -11.22
C VAL A 423 -5.18 -17.22 -10.01
N VAL A 424 -5.17 -15.92 -9.61
CA VAL A 424 -6.05 -15.41 -8.53
C VAL A 424 -7.50 -15.29 -8.99
N ARG A 425 -7.74 -15.05 -10.29
CA ARG A 425 -9.07 -14.93 -10.89
C ARG A 425 -9.64 -16.29 -11.25
N GLU A 426 -10.09 -17.10 -10.30
CA GLU A 426 -10.87 -18.27 -10.66
C GLU A 426 -12.11 -17.90 -11.49
N LYS A 427 -12.32 -18.58 -12.62
CA LYS A 427 -13.61 -18.60 -13.33
C LYS A 427 -14.66 -19.07 -12.32
N ASN A 428 -15.78 -18.38 -12.21
CA ASN A 428 -16.94 -18.93 -11.52
C ASN A 428 -17.16 -20.32 -12.08
N ALA A 429 -17.04 -21.37 -11.25
CA ALA A 429 -17.62 -22.65 -11.59
C ALA A 429 -19.07 -22.37 -12.01
N PRO A 430 -19.57 -22.92 -13.11
CA PRO A 430 -20.96 -22.80 -13.45
C PRO A 430 -21.72 -23.22 -12.19
N LYS A 431 -22.68 -22.39 -11.75
CA LYS A 431 -23.62 -22.81 -10.71
C LYS A 431 -24.15 -24.13 -11.18
N ALA A 432 -23.84 -25.20 -10.44
CA ALA A 432 -24.54 -26.45 -10.61
C ALA A 432 -26.03 -26.07 -10.53
N VAL A 433 -26.72 -26.14 -11.62
CA VAL A 433 -28.18 -26.09 -11.64
C VAL A 433 -28.57 -27.33 -10.85
N VAL A 434 -28.88 -27.14 -9.58
CA VAL A 434 -29.60 -28.17 -8.81
C VAL A 434 -30.91 -28.25 -9.53
N ALA A 435 -31.00 -29.24 -10.42
CA ALA A 435 -32.26 -29.69 -10.96
C ALA A 435 -33.05 -30.22 -9.75
N VAL A 436 -33.91 -29.38 -9.22
CA VAL A 436 -34.96 -29.82 -8.32
C VAL A 436 -35.87 -30.65 -9.19
N THR A 437 -35.65 -31.97 -9.19
CA THR A 437 -36.60 -32.94 -9.69
C THR A 437 -37.79 -32.84 -8.76
N VAL A 438 -38.80 -32.05 -9.14
CA VAL A 438 -40.11 -32.09 -8.54
C VAL A 438 -40.70 -33.42 -8.96
N ALA A 439 -40.55 -34.44 -8.10
CA ALA A 439 -41.33 -35.64 -8.19
C ALA A 439 -42.77 -35.23 -7.96
N GLN A 440 -43.56 -35.20 -9.02
CA GLN A 440 -45.03 -35.15 -8.95
C GLN A 440 -45.52 -36.45 -8.29
N ASP A 441 -45.74 -36.41 -7.00
CA ASP A 441 -46.52 -37.42 -6.30
C ASP A 441 -47.97 -36.93 -6.27
N ILE A 442 -48.70 -37.33 -7.35
CA ILE A 442 -50.14 -37.16 -7.43
C ILE A 442 -50.75 -38.26 -6.55
N ARG A 443 -51.07 -37.94 -5.31
CA ARG A 443 -51.99 -38.67 -4.51
C ARG A 443 -53.26 -37.86 -4.29
N THR A 444 -54.30 -38.30 -5.00
CA THR A 444 -55.70 -37.97 -4.83
C THR A 444 -56.13 -38.10 -3.38
N VAL A 445 -56.69 -37.04 -2.81
CA VAL A 445 -57.47 -37.09 -1.56
C VAL A 445 -58.89 -36.56 -1.86
N PRO A 446 -59.96 -37.27 -1.48
CA PRO A 446 -61.30 -36.89 -1.89
C PRO A 446 -61.87 -35.72 -1.08
N VAL A 447 -62.70 -34.96 -1.78
CA VAL A 447 -63.53 -33.88 -1.25
C VAL A 447 -64.61 -34.51 -0.34
N GLN A 448 -64.65 -34.07 0.93
CA GLN A 448 -65.84 -34.14 1.75
C GLN A 448 -66.34 -32.77 2.15
N ARG A 449 -67.55 -32.51 1.72
CA ARG A 449 -68.42 -31.40 2.07
C ARG A 449 -68.98 -31.59 3.48
N ALA A 450 -69.15 -30.55 4.23
CA ALA A 450 -70.28 -30.15 5.07
C ALA A 450 -69.85 -29.21 6.17
N VAL A 451 -70.41 -28.13 6.23
CA VAL A 451 -71.68 -27.59 6.76
C VAL A 451 -71.39 -26.67 7.94
N ARG A 452 -71.96 -25.47 7.83
CA ARG A 452 -72.08 -24.33 8.78
C ARG A 452 -72.57 -24.76 10.16
N HIS A 453 -72.15 -23.97 11.16
CA HIS A 453 -73.07 -23.26 12.13
C HIS A 453 -72.22 -22.37 12.98
N GLU A 454 -72.45 -21.17 12.97
CA GLU A 454 -73.06 -20.06 13.71
C GLU A 454 -73.14 -20.28 15.23
N ASP A 455 -72.94 -19.18 15.87
CA ASP A 455 -73.36 -18.62 17.18
C ASP A 455 -72.35 -18.70 18.32
N ALA A 456 -71.89 -17.58 18.74
CA ALA A 456 -72.42 -16.49 19.51
C ALA A 456 -72.28 -16.63 21.05
N ARG A 457 -71.76 -15.59 21.60
CA ARG A 457 -71.97 -15.02 22.98
C ARG A 457 -71.18 -15.62 24.13
N VAL A 458 -70.48 -14.84 24.80
CA VAL A 458 -70.72 -13.74 25.76
C VAL A 458 -70.21 -14.08 27.16
N LEU A 459 -69.47 -13.15 27.73
CA LEU A 459 -69.38 -12.75 29.15
C LEU A 459 -68.61 -13.64 30.13
N SER A 460 -67.57 -13.14 30.66
CA SER A 460 -67.46 -12.27 31.83
C SER A 460 -66.85 -12.92 33.07
N ARG A 461 -66.00 -12.16 33.69
CA ARG A 461 -65.80 -11.95 35.12
C ARG A 461 -64.85 -12.88 35.90
N GLN A 462 -63.88 -12.16 36.42
CA GLN A 462 -63.44 -12.10 37.84
C GLN A 462 -62.92 -13.42 38.39
N GLY A 463 -61.87 -13.43 39.07
CA GLY A 463 -61.30 -12.58 40.08
C GLY A 463 -60.29 -13.34 40.87
N SER A 464 -59.31 -12.62 41.30
CA SER A 464 -58.70 -12.56 42.62
C SER A 464 -58.08 -13.81 43.28
N THR A 465 -56.87 -13.50 43.77
CA THR A 465 -56.23 -13.94 45.03
C THR A 465 -55.60 -15.32 45.05
N SER A 466 -54.36 -15.42 45.11
CA SER A 466 -53.48 -15.39 46.31
C SER A 466 -52.03 -15.29 45.87
#